data_57d83d625ba96b491cfce5f4eff226be
#
_entry.id   57d83d625ba96b491cfce5f4eff226be
#
_cell.length_a   1.000
_cell.length_b   1.000
_cell.length_c   1.000
_cell.angle_alpha   90.00
_cell.angle_beta   90.00
_cell.angle_gamma   90.00
#
_symmetry.space_group_name_H-M   'P 1'
#
loop_
_entity.id
_entity.type
_entity.pdbx_description
1 polymer ?
#
loop_
_entity_poly.entity_id
_entity_poly.type
_entity_poly.pdbx_seq_one_letter_code
_entity_poly.pdbx_strand_id
1 'polypeptide(L)'
;MIWRKRRRPPTRSEETLPLPAALTRPGHPGVYLLKRSSARRTLALRVGDDGGVAVNAPLNLPQRDVDHFLLRHADWLGARLAQADGDGFHWRDGAGLPWRGGHLTLRLLPPGGRPAVRLAGDELLCAAEPVQIAPLVIRWYQTQARLLLAERLAHHAARMGRATPPLRLSDARTRWGSLSPRGVVSLNWRLVKACPEALDYVVCHELAHFRQRNHSPAFWAEVATLFPDYARVRAGLRAEGRRYFQF
;
A
#
# COMPACT_ATOMS: atom_id res chain seq x y z
N MET A 1 -27.32 -31.33 19.76
CA MET A 1 -25.93 -31.17 19.25
C MET A 1 -25.98 -30.90 17.73
N ILE A 2 -25.89 -29.62 17.31
CA ILE A 2 -25.96 -29.25 15.88
C ILE A 2 -24.52 -29.13 15.39
N TRP A 3 -24.08 -30.09 14.59
CA TRP A 3 -22.79 -30.09 13.92
C TRP A 3 -22.77 -28.97 12.88
N ARG A 4 -22.11 -27.82 13.18
CA ARG A 4 -21.77 -26.82 12.17
C ARG A 4 -20.68 -27.43 11.25
N LYS A 5 -21.06 -27.85 10.04
CA LYS A 5 -20.13 -28.23 8.98
C LYS A 5 -19.13 -27.07 8.78
N ARG A 6 -17.85 -27.30 9.09
CA ARG A 6 -16.77 -26.38 8.76
C ARG A 6 -16.77 -26.20 7.25
N ARG A 7 -17.11 -25.01 6.76
CA ARG A 7 -17.01 -24.69 5.34
C ARG A 7 -15.53 -24.78 4.95
N ARG A 8 -15.21 -25.59 3.93
CA ARG A 8 -13.86 -25.61 3.35
C ARG A 8 -13.49 -24.20 2.91
N PRO A 9 -12.20 -23.78 3.10
CA PRO A 9 -11.75 -22.47 2.63
C PRO A 9 -11.94 -22.38 1.12
N PRO A 10 -12.28 -21.21 0.56
CA PRO A 10 -12.49 -21.04 -0.87
C PRO A 10 -11.19 -21.31 -1.64
N THR A 11 -11.29 -22.09 -2.71
CA THR A 11 -10.19 -22.25 -3.69
C THR A 11 -9.97 -20.93 -4.40
N ARG A 12 -8.70 -20.52 -4.57
CA ARG A 12 -8.30 -19.27 -5.23
C ARG A 12 -7.19 -19.56 -6.23
N SER A 13 -7.19 -18.82 -7.34
CA SER A 13 -6.07 -18.74 -8.28
C SER A 13 -5.86 -17.28 -8.69
N GLU A 14 -4.62 -16.93 -8.99
CA GLU A 14 -4.23 -15.62 -9.51
C GLU A 14 -3.34 -15.83 -10.72
N GLU A 15 -3.59 -15.08 -11.79
CA GLU A 15 -2.87 -15.16 -13.04
C GLU A 15 -2.79 -13.77 -13.69
N THR A 16 -1.65 -13.43 -14.28
CA THR A 16 -1.48 -12.20 -15.06
C THR A 16 -1.66 -12.52 -16.53
N LEU A 17 -2.61 -11.87 -17.17
CA LEU A 17 -3.00 -12.09 -18.55
C LEU A 17 -2.92 -10.80 -19.37
N PRO A 18 -2.69 -10.88 -20.69
CA PRO A 18 -2.73 -9.71 -21.56
C PRO A 18 -4.17 -9.15 -21.62
N LEU A 19 -4.27 -7.81 -21.65
CA LEU A 19 -5.52 -7.16 -21.99
C LEU A 19 -5.89 -7.45 -23.44
N PRO A 20 -7.19 -7.54 -23.79
CA PRO A 20 -7.62 -7.56 -25.19
C PRO A 20 -6.98 -6.39 -25.98
N ALA A 21 -6.53 -6.63 -27.20
CA ALA A 21 -5.79 -5.66 -28.00
C ALA A 21 -6.50 -4.30 -28.12
N ALA A 22 -7.84 -4.31 -28.18
CA ALA A 22 -8.67 -3.11 -28.23
C ALA A 22 -8.60 -2.24 -26.95
N LEU A 23 -8.06 -2.77 -25.84
CA LEU A 23 -7.95 -2.09 -24.54
C LEU A 23 -6.51 -1.72 -24.18
N THR A 24 -5.55 -2.05 -25.03
CA THR A 24 -4.15 -1.67 -24.84
C THR A 24 -3.92 -0.21 -25.19
N ARG A 25 -3.04 0.47 -24.42
CA ARG A 25 -2.70 1.88 -24.60
C ARG A 25 -1.20 2.08 -24.56
N PRO A 26 -0.65 3.06 -25.28
CA PRO A 26 0.76 3.45 -25.12
C PRO A 26 1.03 3.83 -23.64
N GLY A 27 2.14 3.32 -23.09
CA GLY A 27 2.53 3.59 -21.69
C GLY A 27 1.88 2.70 -20.63
N HIS A 28 0.83 1.92 -20.97
CA HIS A 28 0.26 0.94 -20.04
C HIS A 28 0.87 -0.45 -20.29
N PRO A 29 1.13 -1.26 -19.23
CA PRO A 29 1.72 -2.62 -19.36
C PRO A 29 0.93 -3.57 -20.25
N GLY A 30 -0.33 -3.26 -20.58
CA GLY A 30 -1.18 -4.08 -21.43
C GLY A 30 -1.60 -5.42 -20.81
N VAL A 31 -1.52 -5.52 -19.47
CA VAL A 31 -1.86 -6.75 -18.72
C VAL A 31 -2.86 -6.47 -17.61
N TYR A 32 -3.57 -7.50 -17.17
CA TYR A 32 -4.43 -7.45 -16.00
C TYR A 32 -4.24 -8.68 -15.10
N LEU A 33 -4.49 -8.51 -13.81
CA LEU A 33 -4.44 -9.57 -12.82
C LEU A 33 -5.82 -10.24 -12.70
N LEU A 34 -5.94 -11.47 -13.13
CA LEU A 34 -7.15 -12.28 -12.98
C LEU A 34 -7.11 -13.05 -11.66
N LYS A 35 -8.06 -12.74 -10.76
CA LYS A 35 -8.24 -13.42 -9.48
C LYS A 35 -9.52 -14.24 -9.50
N ARG A 36 -9.41 -15.54 -9.47
CA ARG A 36 -10.55 -16.48 -9.45
C ARG A 36 -10.80 -17.01 -8.04
N SER A 37 -12.07 -17.20 -7.68
CA SER A 37 -12.43 -17.75 -6.37
C SER A 37 -13.75 -18.52 -6.43
N SER A 38 -13.81 -19.68 -5.75
CA SER A 38 -15.04 -20.47 -5.59
C SER A 38 -16.10 -19.80 -4.71
N ALA A 39 -15.71 -18.78 -3.93
CA ALA A 39 -16.64 -17.98 -3.14
C ALA A 39 -17.32 -16.86 -3.94
N ARG A 40 -16.87 -16.57 -5.15
CA ARG A 40 -17.43 -15.52 -6.00
C ARG A 40 -18.48 -16.05 -6.96
N ARG A 41 -19.51 -15.21 -7.19
CA ARG A 41 -20.59 -15.49 -8.13
C ARG A 41 -20.67 -14.46 -9.28
N THR A 42 -19.97 -13.34 -9.18
CA THR A 42 -20.01 -12.23 -10.13
C THR A 42 -18.62 -11.77 -10.53
N LEU A 43 -18.50 -11.19 -11.73
CA LEU A 43 -17.33 -10.48 -12.19
C LEU A 43 -17.24 -9.10 -11.51
N ALA A 44 -16.03 -8.65 -11.23
CA ALA A 44 -15.78 -7.28 -10.81
C ALA A 44 -14.45 -6.79 -11.41
N LEU A 45 -14.50 -5.64 -12.09
CA LEU A 45 -13.35 -4.94 -12.62
C LEU A 45 -12.89 -3.86 -11.62
N ARG A 46 -11.59 -3.73 -11.46
CA ARG A 46 -10.96 -2.70 -10.64
C ARG A 46 -9.76 -2.14 -11.37
N VAL A 47 -9.58 -0.84 -11.28
CA VAL A 47 -8.35 -0.14 -11.66
C VAL A 47 -7.77 0.45 -10.38
N GLY A 48 -6.52 0.15 -10.10
CA GLY A 48 -5.77 0.77 -9.01
C GLY A 48 -5.40 2.21 -9.35
N ASP A 49 -5.00 2.98 -8.34
CA ASP A 49 -4.49 4.35 -8.53
C ASP A 49 -3.13 4.35 -9.27
N ASP A 50 -2.49 3.19 -9.33
CA ASP A 50 -1.27 2.89 -10.10
C ASP A 50 -1.57 2.47 -11.56
N GLY A 51 -2.81 2.55 -12.01
CA GLY A 51 -3.25 2.05 -13.31
C GLY A 51 -3.35 0.53 -13.41
N GLY A 52 -3.01 -0.22 -12.35
CA GLY A 52 -3.08 -1.68 -12.36
C GLY A 52 -4.51 -2.19 -12.53
N VAL A 53 -4.77 -2.99 -13.56
CA VAL A 53 -6.08 -3.57 -13.84
C VAL A 53 -6.20 -4.92 -13.15
N ALA A 54 -7.29 -5.14 -12.41
CA ALA A 54 -7.60 -6.42 -11.78
C ALA A 54 -9.05 -6.85 -12.06
N VAL A 55 -9.23 -8.10 -12.46
CA VAL A 55 -10.54 -8.73 -12.62
C VAL A 55 -10.71 -9.83 -11.57
N ASN A 56 -11.78 -9.73 -10.80
CA ASN A 56 -12.16 -10.77 -9.86
C ASN A 56 -13.31 -11.58 -10.47
N ALA A 57 -13.15 -12.90 -10.57
CA ALA A 57 -14.07 -13.79 -11.27
C ALA A 57 -14.46 -15.03 -10.43
N PRO A 58 -15.61 -15.68 -10.72
CA PRO A 58 -15.88 -17.04 -10.28
C PRO A 58 -14.81 -18.03 -10.76
N LEU A 59 -14.56 -19.10 -9.97
CA LEU A 59 -13.47 -20.03 -10.25
C LEU A 59 -13.55 -20.67 -11.66
N ASN A 60 -14.75 -21.09 -12.06
CA ASN A 60 -14.99 -21.87 -13.28
C ASN A 60 -15.50 -21.01 -14.45
N LEU A 61 -15.43 -19.67 -14.36
CA LEU A 61 -15.89 -18.82 -15.45
C LEU A 61 -14.95 -18.95 -16.65
N PRO A 62 -15.45 -19.23 -17.88
CA PRO A 62 -14.61 -19.28 -19.08
C PRO A 62 -13.86 -17.97 -19.33
N GLN A 63 -12.65 -18.06 -19.89
CA GLN A 63 -11.83 -16.89 -20.20
C GLN A 63 -12.53 -15.92 -21.17
N ARG A 64 -13.21 -16.47 -22.20
CA ARG A 64 -13.99 -15.67 -23.16
C ARG A 64 -15.02 -14.74 -22.50
N ASP A 65 -15.61 -15.18 -21.37
CA ASP A 65 -16.62 -14.38 -20.67
C ASP A 65 -15.96 -13.24 -19.86
N VAL A 66 -14.72 -13.44 -19.40
CA VAL A 66 -13.89 -12.39 -18.80
C VAL A 66 -13.50 -11.37 -19.87
N ASP A 67 -13.08 -11.82 -21.06
CA ASP A 67 -12.70 -10.94 -22.17
C ASP A 67 -13.89 -10.13 -22.68
N HIS A 68 -15.06 -10.75 -22.84
CA HIS A 68 -16.30 -10.06 -23.17
C HIS A 68 -16.70 -9.04 -22.10
N PHE A 69 -16.50 -9.38 -20.84
CA PHE A 69 -16.76 -8.44 -19.74
C PHE A 69 -15.83 -7.22 -19.80
N LEU A 70 -14.54 -7.42 -20.05
CA LEU A 70 -13.57 -6.33 -20.22
C LEU A 70 -13.94 -5.43 -21.40
N LEU A 71 -14.27 -6.03 -22.56
CA LEU A 71 -14.67 -5.29 -23.77
C LEU A 71 -15.95 -4.47 -23.56
N ARG A 72 -16.97 -5.01 -22.88
CA ARG A 72 -18.19 -4.27 -22.55
C ARG A 72 -17.96 -3.10 -21.61
N HIS A 73 -16.87 -3.09 -20.84
CA HIS A 73 -16.50 -2.01 -19.95
C HIS A 73 -15.32 -1.19 -20.49
N ALA A 74 -15.09 -1.24 -21.82
CA ALA A 74 -13.95 -0.59 -22.48
C ALA A 74 -13.88 0.91 -22.19
N ASP A 75 -15.00 1.62 -22.34
CA ASP A 75 -15.08 3.06 -22.13
C ASP A 75 -14.82 3.43 -20.68
N TRP A 76 -15.43 2.70 -19.74
CA TRP A 76 -15.19 2.90 -18.31
C TRP A 76 -13.73 2.62 -17.95
N LEU A 77 -13.18 1.49 -18.43
CA LEU A 77 -11.78 1.13 -18.22
C LEU A 77 -10.85 2.19 -18.81
N GLY A 78 -11.16 2.64 -20.03
CA GLY A 78 -10.43 3.70 -20.71
C GLY A 78 -10.40 5.02 -19.95
N ALA A 79 -11.55 5.47 -19.48
CA ALA A 79 -11.65 6.68 -18.66
C ALA A 79 -10.90 6.54 -17.33
N ARG A 80 -11.00 5.37 -16.69
CA ARG A 80 -10.35 5.10 -15.40
C ARG A 80 -8.83 5.00 -15.52
N LEU A 81 -8.32 4.40 -16.60
CA LEU A 81 -6.89 4.37 -16.91
C LEU A 81 -6.36 5.77 -17.22
N ALA A 82 -7.09 6.56 -18.02
CA ALA A 82 -6.70 7.94 -18.30
C ALA A 82 -6.66 8.81 -17.02
N GLN A 83 -7.58 8.55 -16.09
CA GLN A 83 -7.58 9.22 -14.78
C GLN A 83 -6.41 8.75 -13.91
N ALA A 84 -6.09 7.45 -13.92
CA ALA A 84 -4.93 6.91 -13.22
C ALA A 84 -3.61 7.42 -13.82
N ASP A 85 -3.54 7.58 -15.14
CA ASP A 85 -2.39 8.19 -15.84
C ASP A 85 -2.23 9.67 -15.47
N GLY A 86 -3.33 10.39 -15.22
CA GLY A 86 -3.31 11.79 -14.77
C GLY A 86 -2.94 11.96 -13.30
N ASP A 87 -3.36 11.02 -12.44
CA ASP A 87 -3.12 11.03 -10.99
C ASP A 87 -1.97 10.09 -10.57
N GLY A 88 -1.48 9.25 -11.47
CA GLY A 88 -0.42 8.27 -11.22
C GLY A 88 0.96 8.91 -11.05
N PHE A 89 1.81 8.30 -10.21
CA PHE A 89 3.17 8.76 -10.05
C PHE A 89 4.02 8.40 -11.28
N HIS A 90 4.61 9.43 -11.94
CA HIS A 90 5.47 9.24 -13.11
C HIS A 90 6.91 8.93 -12.69
N TRP A 91 7.35 7.69 -12.95
CA TRP A 91 8.69 7.20 -12.67
C TRP A 91 9.70 7.69 -13.74
N ARG A 92 10.09 8.97 -13.66
CA ARG A 92 11.04 9.60 -14.58
C ARG A 92 12.24 10.16 -13.84
N ASP A 93 13.34 10.38 -14.55
CA ASP A 93 14.48 11.09 -13.96
C ASP A 93 14.06 12.47 -13.46
N GLY A 94 14.59 12.86 -12.30
CA GLY A 94 14.23 14.09 -11.62
C GLY A 94 12.88 14.07 -10.87
N ALA A 95 12.15 12.94 -10.85
CA ALA A 95 10.88 12.87 -10.12
C ALA A 95 11.08 13.02 -8.60
N GLY A 96 10.25 13.84 -7.95
CA GLY A 96 10.26 14.03 -6.50
C GLY A 96 9.55 12.87 -5.78
N LEU A 97 10.27 12.15 -4.94
CA LEU A 97 9.77 11.03 -4.14
C LEU A 97 9.53 11.49 -2.69
N PRO A 98 8.29 11.44 -2.15
CA PRO A 98 8.03 11.85 -0.77
C PRO A 98 8.85 11.02 0.22
N TRP A 99 9.59 11.67 1.12
CA TRP A 99 10.46 11.03 2.08
C TRP A 99 10.58 11.83 3.37
N ARG A 100 10.17 11.27 4.52
CA ARG A 100 10.29 11.83 5.87
C ARG A 100 9.81 13.29 5.99
N GLY A 101 8.70 13.60 5.32
CA GLY A 101 8.11 14.94 5.28
C GLY A 101 8.72 15.89 4.25
N GLY A 102 9.84 15.54 3.65
CA GLY A 102 10.47 16.19 2.49
C GLY A 102 10.33 15.35 1.23
N HIS A 103 11.33 15.40 0.38
CA HIS A 103 11.41 14.59 -0.84
C HIS A 103 12.86 14.18 -1.15
N LEU A 104 12.99 13.08 -1.88
CA LEU A 104 14.22 12.67 -2.57
C LEU A 104 14.02 12.91 -4.06
N THR A 105 15.10 13.17 -4.79
CA THR A 105 15.07 13.23 -6.25
C THR A 105 15.40 11.84 -6.81
N LEU A 106 14.51 11.26 -7.62
CA LEU A 106 14.81 10.02 -8.32
C LEU A 106 15.84 10.30 -9.44
N ARG A 107 16.93 9.55 -9.46
CA ARG A 107 17.92 9.57 -10.55
C ARG A 107 17.95 8.22 -11.23
N LEU A 108 17.60 8.21 -12.49
CA LEU A 108 17.65 7.01 -13.33
C LEU A 108 19.03 6.89 -13.96
N LEU A 109 19.73 5.83 -13.62
CA LEU A 109 21.02 5.48 -14.21
C LEU A 109 20.82 4.45 -15.32
N PRO A 110 21.72 4.43 -16.33
CA PRO A 110 21.69 3.40 -17.34
C PRO A 110 21.64 2.00 -16.72
N PRO A 111 20.82 1.09 -17.25
CA PRO A 111 20.81 -0.28 -16.80
C PRO A 111 22.18 -0.91 -17.07
N GLY A 112 22.76 -1.48 -16.03
CA GLY A 112 24.07 -2.10 -16.10
C GLY A 112 24.24 -3.12 -14.99
N GLY A 113 24.30 -4.40 -15.34
CA GLY A 113 24.42 -5.48 -14.36
C GLY A 113 23.13 -5.73 -13.58
N ARG A 114 23.27 -6.01 -12.28
CA ARG A 114 22.12 -6.32 -11.41
C ARG A 114 21.34 -5.04 -11.07
N PRO A 115 20.00 -5.03 -11.25
CA PRO A 115 19.18 -3.89 -10.89
C PRO A 115 19.34 -3.50 -9.42
N ALA A 116 19.55 -2.20 -9.15
CA ALA A 116 19.86 -1.71 -7.82
C ALA A 116 19.22 -0.34 -7.55
N VAL A 117 18.90 -0.11 -6.26
CA VAL A 117 18.47 1.19 -5.76
C VAL A 117 19.31 1.53 -4.54
N ARG A 118 19.85 2.75 -4.49
CA ARG A 118 20.60 3.25 -3.34
C ARG A 118 20.33 4.72 -3.06
N LEU A 119 20.34 5.08 -1.80
CA LEU A 119 20.28 6.47 -1.35
C LEU A 119 21.68 7.11 -1.42
N ALA A 120 21.76 8.33 -1.95
CA ALA A 120 22.98 9.12 -1.99
C ALA A 120 22.62 10.60 -1.72
N GLY A 121 22.80 11.04 -0.47
CA GLY A 121 22.33 12.36 -0.03
C GLY A 121 20.80 12.48 -0.14
N ASP A 122 20.33 13.43 -0.91
CA ASP A 122 18.91 13.69 -1.23
C ASP A 122 18.44 13.05 -2.55
N GLU A 123 19.29 12.21 -3.17
CA GLU A 123 18.98 11.50 -4.40
C GLU A 123 18.78 10.01 -4.15
N LEU A 124 17.76 9.44 -4.79
CA LEU A 124 17.54 8.01 -4.87
C LEU A 124 17.97 7.51 -6.25
N LEU A 125 19.14 6.90 -6.31
CA LEU A 125 19.74 6.40 -7.56
C LEU A 125 19.13 5.04 -7.88
N CYS A 126 18.59 4.88 -9.10
CA CYS A 126 17.99 3.63 -9.57
C CYS A 126 18.62 3.22 -10.91
N ALA A 127 19.35 2.12 -10.92
CA ALA A 127 19.92 1.50 -12.13
C ALA A 127 19.06 0.27 -12.47
N ALA A 128 18.15 0.40 -13.42
CA ALA A 128 17.22 -0.66 -13.79
C ALA A 128 16.53 -0.38 -15.13
N GLU A 129 15.99 -1.42 -15.75
CA GLU A 129 15.10 -1.27 -16.90
C GLU A 129 13.79 -0.55 -16.47
N PRO A 130 13.14 0.21 -17.37
CA PRO A 130 11.97 1.02 -17.05
C PRO A 130 10.87 0.25 -16.29
N VAL A 131 10.60 -0.99 -16.69
CA VAL A 131 9.58 -1.86 -16.06
C VAL A 131 9.94 -2.26 -14.62
N GLN A 132 11.20 -2.19 -14.25
CA GLN A 132 11.71 -2.60 -12.94
C GLN A 132 11.82 -1.43 -11.95
N ILE A 133 11.78 -0.17 -12.41
CA ILE A 133 12.00 1.02 -11.58
C ILE A 133 10.99 1.06 -10.42
N ALA A 134 9.69 1.05 -10.74
CA ALA A 134 8.63 1.13 -9.74
C ALA A 134 8.74 0.03 -8.65
N PRO A 135 8.80 -1.27 -9.00
CA PRO A 135 8.89 -2.33 -7.99
C PRO A 135 10.18 -2.27 -7.16
N LEU A 136 11.29 -1.82 -7.72
CA LEU A 136 12.55 -1.67 -6.99
C LEU A 136 12.50 -0.51 -5.99
N VAL A 137 12.01 0.65 -6.41
CA VAL A 137 11.86 1.81 -5.54
C VAL A 137 10.85 1.51 -4.42
N ILE A 138 9.71 0.90 -4.73
CA ILE A 138 8.72 0.50 -3.71
C ILE A 138 9.34 -0.48 -2.71
N ARG A 139 10.12 -1.46 -3.16
CA ARG A 139 10.84 -2.40 -2.27
C ARG A 139 11.84 -1.68 -1.38
N TRP A 140 12.55 -0.69 -1.91
CA TRP A 140 13.44 0.13 -1.12
C TRP A 140 12.67 0.86 0.00
N TYR A 141 11.54 1.52 -0.32
CA TYR A 141 10.67 2.15 0.68
C TYR A 141 10.19 1.17 1.75
N GLN A 142 9.77 -0.02 1.36
CA GLN A 142 9.33 -1.05 2.30
C GLN A 142 10.46 -1.52 3.23
N THR A 143 11.69 -1.61 2.70
CA THR A 143 12.87 -1.94 3.50
C THR A 143 13.17 -0.85 4.52
N GLN A 144 13.18 0.42 4.09
CA GLN A 144 13.37 1.56 4.99
C GLN A 144 12.25 1.66 6.03
N ALA A 145 11.01 1.43 5.62
CA ALA A 145 9.85 1.42 6.51
C ALA A 145 9.99 0.35 7.59
N ARG A 146 10.45 -0.84 7.26
CA ARG A 146 10.68 -1.90 8.24
C ARG A 146 11.65 -1.49 9.33
N LEU A 147 12.75 -0.84 8.95
CA LEU A 147 13.79 -0.38 9.89
C LEU A 147 13.26 0.74 10.78
N LEU A 148 12.76 1.82 10.16
CA LEU A 148 12.29 3.01 10.88
C LEU A 148 11.09 2.71 11.79
N LEU A 149 10.10 1.96 11.29
CA LEU A 149 8.91 1.62 12.08
C LEU A 149 9.23 0.67 13.23
N ALA A 150 10.18 -0.27 13.05
CA ALA A 150 10.62 -1.15 14.14
C ALA A 150 11.33 -0.36 15.24
N GLU A 151 12.22 0.55 14.87
CA GLU A 151 12.93 1.45 15.81
C GLU A 151 11.93 2.30 16.62
N ARG A 152 10.99 2.99 15.92
CA ARG A 152 10.02 3.87 16.61
C ARG A 152 9.04 3.08 17.47
N LEU A 153 8.63 1.89 17.02
CA LEU A 153 7.76 1.00 17.79
C LEU A 153 8.47 0.54 19.08
N ALA A 154 9.74 0.15 19.01
CA ALA A 154 10.53 -0.23 20.18
C ALA A 154 10.69 0.95 21.15
N HIS A 155 11.04 2.16 20.62
CA HIS A 155 11.20 3.36 21.42
C HIS A 155 9.92 3.70 22.22
N HIS A 156 8.76 3.76 21.55
CA HIS A 156 7.51 4.14 22.22
C HIS A 156 6.95 3.01 23.10
N ALA A 157 7.17 1.73 22.76
CA ALA A 157 6.82 0.61 23.64
C ALA A 157 7.61 0.65 24.96
N ALA A 158 8.92 0.94 24.90
CA ALA A 158 9.76 1.09 26.09
C ALA A 158 9.28 2.24 26.99
N ARG A 159 8.93 3.41 26.40
CA ARG A 159 8.36 4.55 27.16
C ARG A 159 7.02 4.20 27.84
N MET A 160 6.31 3.23 27.29
CA MET A 160 5.04 2.72 27.84
C MET A 160 5.26 1.63 28.92
N GLY A 161 6.53 1.28 29.23
CA GLY A 161 6.90 0.20 30.13
C GLY A 161 6.53 -1.20 29.57
N ARG A 162 6.54 -1.37 28.25
CA ARG A 162 6.06 -2.57 27.57
C ARG A 162 7.14 -3.18 26.70
N ALA A 163 7.15 -4.52 26.63
CA ALA A 163 7.95 -5.21 25.62
C ALA A 163 7.46 -4.84 24.20
N THR A 164 8.41 -4.71 23.27
CA THR A 164 8.12 -4.36 21.88
C THR A 164 7.21 -5.41 21.24
N PRO A 165 6.02 -5.04 20.78
CA PRO A 165 5.13 -5.98 20.11
C PRO A 165 5.64 -6.36 18.72
N PRO A 166 5.24 -7.53 18.18
CA PRO A 166 5.57 -7.91 16.81
C PRO A 166 5.04 -6.88 15.80
N LEU A 167 5.91 -6.45 14.86
CA LEU A 167 5.59 -5.53 13.78
C LEU A 167 5.28 -6.30 12.48
N ARG A 168 4.22 -5.88 11.79
CA ARG A 168 3.91 -6.27 10.42
C ARG A 168 3.79 -5.05 9.53
N LEU A 169 4.45 -5.03 8.39
CA LEU A 169 4.18 -4.02 7.37
C LEU A 169 2.83 -4.29 6.70
N SER A 170 2.08 -3.21 6.46
CA SER A 170 0.78 -3.22 5.80
C SER A 170 0.85 -2.40 4.51
N ASP A 171 0.10 -2.84 3.51
CA ASP A 171 -0.15 -2.12 2.25
C ASP A 171 -1.63 -1.69 2.14
N ALA A 172 -2.33 -1.57 3.26
CA ALA A 172 -3.73 -1.17 3.30
C ALA A 172 -3.91 0.26 2.80
N ARG A 173 -4.85 0.50 1.87
CA ARG A 173 -5.10 1.83 1.30
C ARG A 173 -6.05 2.72 2.13
N THR A 174 -6.63 2.17 3.20
CA THR A 174 -7.68 2.86 4.00
C THR A 174 -7.26 3.16 5.43
N ARG A 175 -6.06 2.73 5.86
CA ARG A 175 -5.61 2.91 7.25
C ARG A 175 -4.10 2.94 7.34
N TRP A 176 -3.60 3.68 8.33
CA TRP A 176 -2.18 3.82 8.63
C TRP A 176 -1.66 2.73 9.55
N GLY A 177 -2.48 2.25 10.47
CA GLY A 177 -2.11 1.21 11.40
C GLY A 177 -3.28 0.33 11.82
N SER A 178 -3.00 -0.70 12.59
CA SER A 178 -3.96 -1.50 13.34
C SER A 178 -3.26 -2.42 14.35
N LEU A 179 -3.89 -2.58 15.53
CA LEU A 179 -3.51 -3.59 16.52
C LEU A 179 -4.41 -4.82 16.39
N SER A 180 -3.82 -6.00 16.21
CA SER A 180 -4.58 -7.24 16.18
C SER A 180 -4.94 -7.73 17.59
N PRO A 181 -5.98 -8.58 17.76
CA PRO A 181 -6.29 -9.22 19.07
C PRO A 181 -5.13 -10.04 19.65
N ARG A 182 -4.19 -10.50 18.81
CA ARG A 182 -2.99 -11.24 19.21
C ARG A 182 -1.81 -10.33 19.58
N GLY A 183 -2.01 -9.00 19.64
CA GLY A 183 -0.96 -8.05 20.00
C GLY A 183 0.04 -7.75 18.87
N VAL A 184 -0.27 -8.07 17.62
CA VAL A 184 0.58 -7.69 16.47
C VAL A 184 0.20 -6.30 16.00
N VAL A 185 1.16 -5.38 15.96
CA VAL A 185 1.00 -4.04 15.40
C VAL A 185 1.28 -4.10 13.90
N SER A 186 0.31 -3.70 13.09
CA SER A 186 0.47 -3.56 11.64
C SER A 186 0.55 -2.08 11.29
N LEU A 187 1.61 -1.65 10.58
CA LEU A 187 1.83 -0.27 10.18
C LEU A 187 2.01 -0.18 8.66
N ASN A 188 1.40 0.84 8.06
CA ASN A 188 1.53 1.07 6.63
C ASN A 188 2.94 1.54 6.28
N TRP A 189 3.58 0.87 5.31
CA TRP A 189 4.93 1.22 4.90
C TRP A 189 5.03 2.66 4.36
N ARG A 190 3.93 3.22 3.83
CA ARG A 190 3.91 4.60 3.31
C ARG A 190 4.06 5.67 4.39
N LEU A 191 3.98 5.31 5.66
CA LEU A 191 4.24 6.26 6.76
C LEU A 191 5.61 6.90 6.69
N VAL A 192 6.62 6.24 6.11
CA VAL A 192 7.96 6.81 5.97
C VAL A 192 8.02 7.97 4.97
N LYS A 193 6.97 8.18 4.17
CA LYS A 193 6.82 9.34 3.29
C LYS A 193 6.39 10.59 4.07
N ALA A 194 5.64 10.40 5.16
CA ALA A 194 5.19 11.48 6.05
C ALA A 194 6.34 12.02 6.93
N CYS A 195 6.09 13.13 7.60
CA CYS A 195 7.03 13.65 8.60
C CYS A 195 7.23 12.65 9.76
N PRO A 196 8.39 12.66 10.44
CA PRO A 196 8.68 11.75 11.54
C PRO A 196 7.62 11.77 12.64
N GLU A 197 7.07 12.94 12.95
CA GLU A 197 6.02 13.12 13.96
C GLU A 197 4.74 12.37 13.60
N ALA A 198 4.38 12.31 12.31
CA ALA A 198 3.20 11.56 11.85
C ALA A 198 3.39 10.05 12.03
N LEU A 199 4.61 9.56 11.80
CA LEU A 199 4.98 8.17 12.04
C LEU A 199 4.89 7.84 13.54
N ASP A 200 5.48 8.68 14.39
CA ASP A 200 5.42 8.53 15.85
C ASP A 200 4.00 8.58 16.39
N TYR A 201 3.19 9.51 15.89
CA TYR A 201 1.78 9.60 16.24
C TYR A 201 1.03 8.28 15.94
N VAL A 202 1.20 7.71 14.73
CA VAL A 202 0.51 6.45 14.37
C VAL A 202 1.01 5.29 15.24
N VAL A 203 2.31 5.22 15.52
CA VAL A 203 2.88 4.22 16.44
C VAL A 203 2.24 4.34 17.84
N CYS A 204 2.19 5.57 18.41
CA CYS A 204 1.58 5.82 19.71
C CYS A 204 0.08 5.50 19.72
N HIS A 205 -0.62 5.80 18.63
CA HIS A 205 -2.03 5.46 18.44
C HIS A 205 -2.27 3.94 18.53
N GLU A 206 -1.47 3.15 17.81
CA GLU A 206 -1.60 1.68 17.86
C GLU A 206 -1.17 1.10 19.21
N LEU A 207 -0.19 1.68 19.87
CA LEU A 207 0.22 1.29 21.22
C LEU A 207 -0.85 1.62 22.27
N ALA A 208 -1.55 2.76 22.15
CA ALA A 208 -2.64 3.11 23.06
C ALA A 208 -3.77 2.06 23.06
N HIS A 209 -3.98 1.36 21.94
CA HIS A 209 -4.95 0.27 21.85
C HIS A 209 -4.66 -0.93 22.75
N PHE A 210 -3.46 -1.07 23.28
CA PHE A 210 -3.18 -2.09 24.30
C PHE A 210 -3.88 -1.82 25.63
N ARG A 211 -4.19 -0.53 25.93
CA ARG A 211 -4.92 -0.13 27.14
C ARG A 211 -6.38 0.15 26.85
N GLN A 212 -6.68 0.77 25.70
CA GLN A 212 -8.03 1.20 25.31
C GLN A 212 -8.34 0.74 23.89
N ARG A 213 -9.23 -0.24 23.74
CA ARG A 213 -9.53 -0.85 22.44
C ARG A 213 -10.41 0.00 21.53
N ASN A 214 -11.20 0.91 22.08
CA ASN A 214 -12.09 1.82 21.35
C ASN A 214 -11.55 3.26 21.42
N HIS A 215 -11.98 4.12 20.52
CA HIS A 215 -11.57 5.52 20.45
C HIS A 215 -12.40 6.41 21.42
N SER A 216 -12.61 5.96 22.66
CA SER A 216 -13.28 6.71 23.73
C SER A 216 -12.44 7.91 24.20
N PRO A 217 -12.97 8.81 25.03
CA PRO A 217 -12.18 9.86 25.67
C PRO A 217 -10.94 9.33 26.40
N ALA A 218 -11.06 8.18 27.08
CA ALA A 218 -9.93 7.53 27.76
C ALA A 218 -8.84 7.07 26.77
N PHE A 219 -9.19 6.63 25.56
CA PHE A 219 -8.22 6.33 24.51
C PHE A 219 -7.44 7.58 24.10
N TRP A 220 -8.12 8.70 23.85
CA TRP A 220 -7.45 9.93 23.44
C TRP A 220 -6.60 10.53 24.56
N ALA A 221 -6.97 10.35 25.82
CA ALA A 221 -6.14 10.70 26.97
C ALA A 221 -4.85 9.88 27.01
N GLU A 222 -4.94 8.56 26.72
CA GLU A 222 -3.76 7.69 26.58
C GLU A 222 -2.85 8.13 25.42
N VAL A 223 -3.43 8.42 24.25
CA VAL A 223 -2.66 8.94 23.10
C VAL A 223 -1.99 10.26 23.46
N ALA A 224 -2.67 11.18 24.14
CA ALA A 224 -2.11 12.47 24.58
C ALA A 224 -0.93 12.29 25.55
N THR A 225 -0.99 11.27 26.43
CA THR A 225 0.10 10.94 27.35
C THR A 225 1.34 10.46 26.58
N LEU A 226 1.16 9.62 25.54
CA LEU A 226 2.26 9.08 24.74
C LEU A 226 2.82 10.09 23.74
N PHE A 227 1.92 10.93 23.18
CA PHE A 227 2.23 11.90 22.14
C PHE A 227 1.35 13.16 22.32
N PRO A 228 1.76 14.17 23.10
CA PRO A 228 0.94 15.35 23.44
C PRO A 228 0.39 16.10 22.22
N ASP A 229 1.20 16.29 21.17
CA ASP A 229 0.84 17.03 19.95
C ASP A 229 -0.04 16.24 18.97
N TYR A 230 -0.64 15.13 19.41
CA TYR A 230 -1.35 14.20 18.52
C TYR A 230 -2.45 14.87 17.68
N ALA A 231 -3.15 15.84 18.22
CA ALA A 231 -4.29 16.48 17.54
C ALA A 231 -3.83 17.24 16.28
N ARG A 232 -2.76 18.02 16.39
CA ARG A 232 -2.15 18.77 15.28
C ARG A 232 -1.62 17.80 14.20
N VAL A 233 -0.85 16.80 14.62
CA VAL A 233 -0.21 15.85 13.70
C VAL A 233 -1.26 14.97 13.00
N ARG A 234 -2.30 14.55 13.72
CA ARG A 234 -3.44 13.83 13.15
C ARG A 234 -4.15 14.65 12.08
N ALA A 235 -4.40 15.93 12.34
CA ALA A 235 -5.02 16.83 11.36
C ALA A 235 -4.16 16.94 10.08
N GLY A 236 -2.86 17.15 10.22
CA GLY A 236 -1.92 17.20 9.09
C GLY A 236 -1.90 15.89 8.29
N LEU A 237 -1.83 14.74 8.96
CA LEU A 237 -1.85 13.43 8.29
C LEU A 237 -3.18 13.17 7.57
N ARG A 238 -4.31 13.69 8.07
CA ARG A 238 -5.61 13.61 7.37
C ARG A 238 -5.66 14.49 6.12
N ALA A 239 -5.10 15.70 6.19
CA ALA A 239 -5.08 16.65 5.08
C ALA A 239 -4.16 16.17 3.94
N GLU A 240 -2.98 15.68 4.28
CA GLU A 240 -1.92 15.38 3.31
C GLU A 240 -1.80 13.89 2.96
N GLY A 241 -2.38 13.02 3.77
CA GLY A 241 -2.14 11.57 3.69
C GLY A 241 -2.48 10.94 2.34
N ARG A 242 -3.45 11.49 1.61
CA ARG A 242 -3.83 10.97 0.28
C ARG A 242 -2.65 10.99 -0.70
N ARG A 243 -1.81 12.02 -0.68
CA ARG A 243 -0.64 12.15 -1.58
C ARG A 243 0.39 11.02 -1.41
N TYR A 244 0.45 10.40 -0.22
CA TYR A 244 1.39 9.30 0.03
C TYR A 244 0.97 7.97 -0.62
N PHE A 245 -0.27 7.88 -1.12
CA PHE A 245 -0.81 6.70 -1.80
C PHE A 245 -0.71 6.75 -3.33
N GLN A 246 -0.02 7.74 -3.90
CA GLN A 246 0.21 7.83 -5.35
C GLN A 246 1.03 6.64 -5.89
N PHE A 247 1.87 6.01 -5.02
CA PHE A 247 2.53 4.74 -5.28
C PHE A 247 2.75 3.95 -3.99
#